data_8fcdc1a31160e3a34356613bc946cfad
#
_entry.id   8fcdc1a31160e3a34356613bc946cfad
#
_cell.length_a   1.000
_cell.length_b   1.000
_cell.length_c   1.000
_cell.angle_alpha   90.00
_cell.angle_beta   90.00
_cell.angle_gamma   90.00
#
_symmetry.space_group_name_H-M   'P 1'
#
loop_
_entity.id
_entity.type
_entity.pdbx_description
1 polymer ?
#
loop_
_entity_poly.entity_id
_entity_poly.type
_entity_poly.pdbx_seq_one_letter_code
_entity_poly.pdbx_strand_id
1 'polypeptide(L)'
;MKKLILVTSPPACGKTYISKKLSRALKHIVYLDKDTLIPLSKQIFVVANQEYNRSSDFFQKNIRDYEYETILALAMDSLDYADLVLINAPFTREIRDEQYIHNLKANLAKKNAQ
;
A
#
# COMPACT_ATOMS: atom_id res chain seq x y z
N MET A 1 16.18 2.69 -14.01
CA MET A 1 15.32 3.71 -13.41
C MET A 1 14.47 3.08 -12.31
N LYS A 2 14.32 3.77 -11.21
CA LYS A 2 13.52 3.30 -10.08
C LYS A 2 12.04 3.54 -10.33
N LYS A 3 11.22 2.54 -10.04
CA LYS A 3 9.78 2.62 -10.26
C LYS A 3 8.99 2.08 -9.08
N LEU A 4 7.94 2.80 -8.72
CA LEU A 4 6.90 2.33 -7.83
C LEU A 4 5.69 1.94 -8.68
N ILE A 5 5.26 0.69 -8.55
CA ILE A 5 4.10 0.17 -9.27
C ILE A 5 2.96 -0.02 -8.26
N LEU A 6 1.83 0.63 -8.52
CA LEU A 6 0.63 0.44 -7.70
C LEU A 6 -0.33 -0.48 -8.46
N VAL A 7 -0.64 -1.64 -7.88
CA VAL A 7 -1.69 -2.51 -8.41
C VAL A 7 -2.95 -2.21 -7.64
N THR A 8 -3.84 -1.46 -8.27
CA THR A 8 -5.06 -0.96 -7.64
C THR A 8 -6.29 -1.55 -8.32
N SER A 9 -7.26 -1.95 -7.53
CA SER A 9 -8.55 -2.40 -8.04
C SER A 9 -9.52 -2.55 -6.86
N PRO A 10 -10.83 -2.59 -7.12
CA PRO A 10 -11.76 -2.93 -6.05
C PRO A 10 -11.41 -4.29 -5.42
N PRO A 11 -11.75 -4.49 -4.14
CA PRO A 11 -11.51 -5.78 -3.49
C PRO A 11 -12.13 -6.94 -4.27
N ALA A 12 -11.50 -8.11 -4.18
CA ALA A 12 -11.96 -9.36 -4.79
C ALA A 12 -11.97 -9.38 -6.34
N CYS A 13 -11.15 -8.56 -6.98
CA CYS A 13 -11.00 -8.53 -8.45
C CYS A 13 -9.77 -9.28 -8.96
N GLY A 14 -9.22 -10.21 -8.16
CA GLY A 14 -8.02 -10.97 -8.56
C GLY A 14 -6.72 -10.18 -8.49
N LYS A 15 -6.71 -9.04 -7.80
CA LYS A 15 -5.56 -8.14 -7.67
C LYS A 15 -4.33 -8.85 -7.09
N THR A 16 -4.51 -9.67 -6.06
CA THR A 16 -3.41 -10.39 -5.42
C THR A 16 -2.79 -11.42 -6.38
N TYR A 17 -3.62 -12.16 -7.11
CA TYR A 17 -3.15 -13.14 -8.08
C TYR A 17 -2.31 -12.47 -9.17
N ILE A 18 -2.83 -11.38 -9.75
CA ILE A 18 -2.15 -10.64 -10.81
C ILE A 18 -0.85 -10.02 -10.29
N SER A 19 -0.87 -9.42 -9.10
CA SER A 19 0.29 -8.80 -8.49
C SER A 19 1.42 -9.79 -8.24
N LYS A 20 1.08 -10.97 -7.72
CA LYS A 20 2.07 -12.02 -7.47
C LYS A 20 2.64 -12.59 -8.75
N LYS A 21 1.77 -12.80 -9.76
CA LYS A 21 2.21 -13.28 -11.06
C LYS A 21 3.16 -12.29 -11.74
N LEU A 22 2.82 -10.99 -11.70
CA LEU A 22 3.68 -9.94 -12.24
C LEU A 22 5.01 -9.88 -11.49
N SER A 23 4.98 -9.96 -10.16
CA SER A 23 6.19 -9.90 -9.34
C SER A 23 7.11 -11.08 -9.60
N ARG A 24 6.58 -12.27 -9.88
CA ARG A 24 7.39 -13.44 -10.24
C ARG A 24 8.00 -13.31 -11.62
N ALA A 25 7.32 -12.62 -12.55
CA ALA A 25 7.82 -12.39 -13.90
C ALA A 25 8.91 -11.31 -13.94
N LEU A 26 8.88 -10.36 -13.02
CA LEU A 26 9.87 -9.31 -12.88
C LEU A 26 10.93 -9.74 -11.88
N LYS A 27 12.21 -9.65 -12.28
CA LYS A 27 13.32 -10.01 -11.39
C LYS A 27 13.68 -8.83 -10.49
N HIS A 28 14.09 -9.13 -9.27
CA HIS A 28 14.59 -8.13 -8.32
C HIS A 28 13.54 -7.09 -7.95
N ILE A 29 12.29 -7.51 -7.84
CA ILE A 29 11.20 -6.65 -7.41
C ILE A 29 10.90 -6.88 -5.93
N VAL A 30 10.58 -5.81 -5.21
CA VAL A 30 10.03 -5.88 -3.86
C VAL A 30 8.51 -5.88 -3.98
N TYR A 31 7.87 -6.93 -3.48
CA TYR A 31 6.42 -7.05 -3.44
C TYR A 31 5.91 -6.71 -2.04
N LEU A 32 5.04 -5.70 -1.96
CA LEU A 32 4.43 -5.25 -0.71
C LEU A 32 2.92 -5.39 -0.79
N ASP A 33 2.36 -6.12 0.16
CA ASP A 33 0.91 -6.33 0.26
C ASP A 33 0.40 -5.65 1.52
N LYS A 34 -0.55 -4.72 1.35
CA LYS A 34 -1.13 -3.98 2.47
C LYS A 34 -1.78 -4.93 3.50
N ASP A 35 -2.30 -6.05 3.04
CA ASP A 35 -2.94 -7.03 3.94
C ASP A 35 -1.97 -7.70 4.91
N THR A 36 -0.67 -7.59 4.66
CA THR A 36 0.35 -8.04 5.62
C THR A 36 0.26 -7.28 6.94
N LEU A 37 -0.34 -6.08 6.94
CA LEU A 37 -0.53 -5.26 8.15
C LEU A 37 -1.75 -5.68 8.97
N ILE A 38 -2.60 -6.57 8.46
CA ILE A 38 -3.85 -6.96 9.13
C ILE A 38 -3.64 -7.47 10.56
N PRO A 39 -2.65 -8.33 10.86
CA PRO A 39 -2.45 -8.78 12.25
C PRO A 39 -2.21 -7.62 13.22
N LEU A 40 -1.46 -6.61 12.80
CA LEU A 40 -1.22 -5.43 13.64
C LEU A 40 -2.51 -4.61 13.80
N SER A 41 -3.26 -4.44 12.71
CA SER A 41 -4.54 -3.72 12.75
C SER A 41 -5.55 -4.43 13.65
N LYS A 42 -5.62 -5.76 13.61
CA LYS A 42 -6.48 -6.54 14.51
C LYS A 42 -6.14 -6.28 15.97
N GLN A 43 -4.87 -6.21 16.31
CA GLN A 43 -4.44 -5.95 17.67
C GLN A 43 -4.87 -4.55 18.15
N ILE A 44 -4.91 -3.58 17.23
CA ILE A 44 -5.42 -2.25 17.57
C ILE A 44 -6.89 -2.31 18.00
N PHE A 45 -7.73 -3.11 17.31
CA PHE A 45 -9.12 -3.33 17.72
C PHE A 45 -9.18 -3.94 19.13
N VAL A 46 -8.32 -4.93 19.40
CA VAL A 46 -8.28 -5.59 20.71
C VAL A 46 -7.92 -4.61 21.81
N VAL A 47 -6.84 -3.85 21.63
CA VAL A 47 -6.37 -2.90 22.63
C VAL A 47 -7.41 -1.78 22.89
N ALA A 48 -8.10 -1.35 21.84
CA ALA A 48 -9.13 -0.33 21.94
C ALA A 48 -10.48 -0.89 22.43
N ASN A 49 -10.58 -2.19 22.68
CA ASN A 49 -11.80 -2.86 23.09
C ASN A 49 -12.94 -2.65 22.09
N GLN A 50 -12.60 -2.75 20.80
CA GLN A 50 -13.55 -2.61 19.69
C GLN A 50 -13.76 -3.94 18.98
N GLU A 51 -14.96 -4.19 18.50
CA GLU A 51 -15.24 -5.33 17.64
C GLU A 51 -14.50 -5.18 16.30
N TYR A 52 -13.89 -6.26 15.84
CA TYR A 52 -13.17 -6.25 14.58
C TYR A 52 -14.12 -6.05 13.41
N ASN A 53 -14.05 -4.90 12.77
CA ASN A 53 -14.84 -4.56 11.59
C ASN A 53 -14.11 -3.52 10.76
N ARG A 54 -13.57 -3.94 9.62
CA ARG A 54 -12.79 -3.06 8.75
C ARG A 54 -13.65 -2.04 7.99
N SER A 55 -14.97 -2.12 8.11
CA SER A 55 -15.90 -1.11 7.56
C SER A 55 -16.42 -0.14 8.63
N SER A 56 -15.98 -0.28 9.88
CA SER A 56 -16.46 0.55 10.98
C SER A 56 -15.88 1.97 10.92
N ASP A 57 -16.58 2.91 11.58
CA ASP A 57 -16.06 4.27 11.76
C ASP A 57 -14.74 4.27 12.52
N PHE A 58 -14.61 3.37 13.50
CA PHE A 58 -13.37 3.24 14.26
C PHE A 58 -12.19 2.93 13.34
N PHE A 59 -12.35 1.96 12.43
CA PHE A 59 -11.32 1.61 11.45
C PHE A 59 -11.00 2.78 10.55
N GLN A 60 -12.02 3.42 10.00
CA GLN A 60 -11.84 4.53 9.06
C GLN A 60 -11.09 5.71 9.69
N LYS A 61 -11.35 6.00 10.95
CA LYS A 61 -10.74 7.15 11.65
C LYS A 61 -9.37 6.84 12.24
N ASN A 62 -9.12 5.60 12.67
CA ASN A 62 -7.97 5.29 13.52
C ASN A 62 -6.97 4.34 12.89
N ILE A 63 -7.31 3.62 11.83
CA ILE A 63 -6.45 2.56 11.30
C ILE A 63 -6.17 2.72 9.81
N ARG A 64 -7.20 2.94 9.00
CA ARG A 64 -7.10 2.85 7.53
C ARG A 64 -5.96 3.68 6.95
N ASP A 65 -5.93 4.96 7.24
CA ASP A 65 -4.93 5.84 6.65
C ASP A 65 -3.52 5.51 7.14
N TYR A 66 -3.39 4.99 8.35
CA TYR A 66 -2.10 4.54 8.89
C TYR A 66 -1.60 3.28 8.21
N GLU A 67 -2.49 2.39 7.78
CA GLU A 67 -2.09 1.25 6.94
C GLU A 67 -1.47 1.73 5.63
N TYR A 68 -2.11 2.69 4.96
CA TYR A 68 -1.57 3.26 3.71
C TYR A 68 -0.27 4.03 3.94
N GLU A 69 -0.21 4.83 4.98
CA GLU A 69 1.02 5.55 5.35
C GLU A 69 2.18 4.59 5.57
N THR A 70 1.93 3.50 6.30
CA THR A 70 2.95 2.50 6.61
C THR A 70 3.43 1.77 5.36
N ILE A 71 2.51 1.32 4.49
CA ILE A 71 2.91 0.60 3.29
C ILE A 71 3.67 1.51 2.32
N LEU A 72 3.30 2.78 2.23
CA LEU A 72 4.03 3.74 1.41
C LEU A 72 5.40 4.05 1.98
N ALA A 73 5.54 4.16 3.31
CA ALA A 73 6.83 4.35 3.95
C ALA A 73 7.76 3.17 3.66
N LEU A 74 7.25 1.94 3.75
CA LEU A 74 7.99 0.74 3.41
C LEU A 74 8.43 0.76 1.94
N ALA A 75 7.56 1.19 1.04
CA ALA A 75 7.87 1.28 -0.38
C ALA A 75 8.97 2.30 -0.65
N MET A 76 8.88 3.47 -0.03
CA MET A 76 9.87 4.53 -0.20
C MET A 76 11.24 4.10 0.34
N ASP A 77 11.27 3.45 1.50
CA ASP A 77 12.51 2.90 2.05
C ASP A 77 13.10 1.83 1.12
N SER A 78 12.25 0.97 0.57
CA SER A 78 12.67 -0.09 -0.32
C SER A 78 13.30 0.43 -1.61
N LEU A 79 12.87 1.60 -2.10
CA LEU A 79 13.42 2.23 -3.30
C LEU A 79 14.87 2.69 -3.12
N ASP A 80 15.35 2.80 -1.89
CA ASP A 80 16.78 3.08 -1.64
C ASP A 80 17.66 1.87 -1.97
N TYR A 81 17.09 0.67 -2.04
CA TYR A 81 17.81 -0.60 -2.20
C TYR A 81 17.37 -1.42 -3.40
N ALA A 82 16.23 -1.10 -4.00
CA ALA A 82 15.68 -1.83 -5.13
C ALA A 82 15.16 -0.86 -6.19
N ASP A 83 15.26 -1.26 -7.44
CA ASP A 83 14.82 -0.43 -8.56
C ASP A 83 13.32 -0.59 -8.85
N LEU A 84 12.73 -1.69 -8.42
CA LEU A 84 11.30 -1.97 -8.65
C LEU A 84 10.63 -2.34 -7.34
N VAL A 85 9.58 -1.59 -7.00
CA VAL A 85 8.74 -1.86 -5.83
C VAL A 85 7.29 -1.88 -6.29
N LEU A 86 6.55 -2.91 -5.90
CA LEU A 86 5.14 -3.06 -6.23
C LEU A 86 4.32 -3.09 -4.95
N ILE A 87 3.28 -2.26 -4.89
CA ILE A 87 2.31 -2.29 -3.79
C ILE A 87 0.99 -2.87 -4.30
N ASN A 88 0.51 -3.89 -3.61
CA ASN A 88 -0.82 -4.46 -3.80
C ASN A 88 -1.76 -3.91 -2.73
N ALA A 89 -2.61 -2.95 -3.11
CA ALA A 89 -3.61 -2.33 -2.23
C ALA A 89 -4.69 -1.66 -3.07
N PRO A 90 -5.92 -1.54 -2.55
CA PRO A 90 -7.01 -0.93 -3.34
C PRO A 90 -6.79 0.54 -3.69
N PHE A 91 -6.25 1.36 -2.80
CA PHE A 91 -6.06 2.82 -3.01
C PHE A 91 -7.33 3.52 -3.52
N THR A 92 -8.51 3.10 -3.04
CA THR A 92 -9.79 3.55 -3.60
C THR A 92 -10.03 5.06 -3.47
N ARG A 93 -9.54 5.70 -2.41
CA ARG A 93 -9.65 7.15 -2.23
C ARG A 93 -8.45 7.86 -2.84
N GLU A 94 -7.27 7.31 -2.60
CA GLU A 94 -6.00 7.92 -2.93
C GLU A 94 -5.83 8.11 -4.44
N ILE A 95 -6.25 7.13 -5.24
CA ILE A 95 -6.10 7.20 -6.69
C ILE A 95 -6.99 8.27 -7.33
N ARG A 96 -8.07 8.68 -6.63
CA ARG A 96 -8.99 9.72 -7.08
C ARG A 96 -8.61 11.11 -6.56
N ASP A 97 -7.64 11.19 -5.66
CA ASP A 97 -7.20 12.44 -5.06
C ASP A 97 -5.99 12.96 -5.83
N GLU A 98 -6.19 13.97 -6.65
CA GLU A 98 -5.14 14.55 -7.48
C GLU A 98 -3.98 15.09 -6.63
N GLN A 99 -4.29 15.69 -5.49
CA GLN A 99 -3.27 16.24 -4.61
C GLN A 99 -2.43 15.12 -3.98
N TYR A 100 -3.07 14.02 -3.61
CA TYR A 100 -2.36 12.86 -3.07
C TYR A 100 -1.37 12.30 -4.11
N ILE A 101 -1.83 12.11 -5.35
CA ILE A 101 -0.99 11.61 -6.44
C ILE A 101 0.14 12.60 -6.77
N HIS A 102 -0.17 13.90 -6.78
CA HIS A 102 0.84 14.93 -7.00
C HIS A 102 1.94 14.87 -5.95
N ASN A 103 1.56 14.77 -4.67
CA ASN A 103 2.50 14.68 -3.57
C ASN A 103 3.34 13.39 -3.62
N LEU A 104 2.71 12.28 -3.99
CA LEU A 104 3.40 11.00 -4.16
C LEU A 104 4.45 11.10 -5.27
N LYS A 105 4.09 11.67 -6.41
CA LYS A 105 5.04 11.87 -7.53
C LYS A 105 6.19 12.78 -7.13
N ALA A 106 5.92 13.83 -6.37
CA ALA A 106 6.96 14.74 -5.89
C ALA A 106 7.94 14.02 -4.96
N ASN A 107 7.44 13.19 -4.06
CA ASN A 107 8.27 12.41 -3.15
C ASN A 107 9.10 11.36 -3.91
N LEU A 108 8.52 10.72 -4.92
CA LEU A 108 9.24 9.78 -5.77
C LEU A 108 10.36 10.46 -6.54
N ALA A 109 10.12 11.66 -7.08
CA ALA A 109 11.12 12.43 -7.81
C ALA A 109 12.36 12.73 -6.95
N LYS A 110 12.18 12.96 -5.65
CA LYS A 110 13.31 13.18 -4.71
C LYS A 110 14.22 11.95 -4.60
N LYS A 111 13.72 10.77 -4.93
CA LYS A 111 14.47 9.50 -4.93
C LYS A 111 14.87 9.07 -6.34
N ASN A 112 14.71 9.92 -7.34
CA ASN A 112 14.91 9.58 -8.76
C ASN A 112 14.03 8.42 -9.21
N ALA A 113 12.79 8.39 -8.74
CA ALA A 113 11.81 7.34 -9.03
C ALA A 113 10.55 7.91 -9.65
N GLN A 114 9.75 7.01 -10.20
CA GLN A 114 8.45 7.38 -10.78
C GLN A 114 7.39 6.32 -10.52
#